data_cf52b30c0d49f4018b659e28c46d8e36
#
_entry.id   cf52b30c0d49f4018b659e28c46d8e36
#
_cell.length_a   1.000
_cell.length_b   1.000
_cell.length_c   1.000
_cell.angle_alpha   90.00
_cell.angle_beta   90.00
_cell.angle_gamma   90.00
#
_symmetry.space_group_name_H-M   'P 1'
#
loop_
_entity.id
_entity.type
_entity.pdbx_description
1 polymer ?
#
loop_
_entity_poly.entity_id
_entity_poly.type
_entity_poly.pdbx_seq_one_letter_code
_entity_poly.pdbx_strand_id
1 'polypeptide(L)'
;MRAECREASTLLHPDPAHVLSFDREGRLYTFYDDGVLYKRALDSSLHWRRRENGGQRERGVLAEAEARAVYEKVQGFVSRGVEELEPECSRRLAAEVLPWTPERIMAEKERFNAIYRPIAILPPDQYFSIVVQATEGCTWNKCTFCSFYQGRPFHAKNADELRRHALA
;
A
#
# COMPACT_ATOMS: atom_id res chain seq x y z
N MET A 1 9.06 24.12 2.14
CA MET A 1 9.06 22.67 1.90
C MET A 1 10.48 22.11 2.07
N ARG A 2 10.65 20.85 2.52
CA ARG A 2 11.95 20.14 2.54
C ARG A 2 11.79 18.68 2.13
N ALA A 3 12.84 18.07 1.61
CA ALA A 3 12.87 16.64 1.31
C ALA A 3 14.20 16.00 1.73
N GLU A 4 14.15 14.70 2.01
CA GLU A 4 15.31 13.86 2.23
C GLU A 4 15.28 12.71 1.24
N CYS A 5 16.19 12.73 0.27
CA CYS A 5 16.30 11.71 -0.76
C CYS A 5 17.41 10.73 -0.41
N ARG A 6 17.03 9.52 0.04
CA ARG A 6 17.94 8.43 0.40
C ARG A 6 17.87 7.33 -0.64
N GLU A 7 18.86 6.44 -0.68
CA GLU A 7 18.90 5.35 -1.66
C GLU A 7 17.64 4.49 -1.69
N ALA A 8 17.08 4.14 -0.53
CA ALA A 8 15.93 3.23 -0.40
C ALA A 8 14.58 3.94 -0.18
N SER A 9 14.56 5.27 0.00
CA SER A 9 13.33 6.00 0.32
C SER A 9 13.45 7.49 0.05
N THR A 10 12.32 8.13 -0.18
CA THR A 10 12.20 9.59 -0.23
C THR A 10 11.23 10.06 0.82
N LEU A 11 11.63 11.04 1.64
CA LEU A 11 10.78 11.72 2.60
C LEU A 11 10.49 13.13 2.09
N LEU A 12 9.23 13.53 2.12
CA LEU A 12 8.79 14.87 1.76
C LEU A 12 8.03 15.48 2.93
N HIS A 13 8.44 16.67 3.35
CA HIS A 13 7.82 17.48 4.39
C HIS A 13 7.29 18.76 3.76
N PRO A 14 6.05 18.79 3.28
CA PRO A 14 5.46 20.01 2.70
C PRO A 14 5.41 21.15 3.71
N ASP A 15 5.03 20.84 4.94
CA ASP A 15 4.88 21.72 6.09
C ASP A 15 4.95 20.92 7.41
N PRO A 16 4.83 21.53 8.61
CA PRO A 16 4.93 20.82 9.88
C PRO A 16 3.82 19.79 10.14
N ALA A 17 2.66 19.92 9.51
CA ALA A 17 1.51 19.03 9.71
C ALA A 17 1.53 17.81 8.79
N HIS A 18 2.39 17.80 7.76
CA HIS A 18 2.39 16.78 6.73
C HIS A 18 3.76 16.13 6.54
N VAL A 19 3.79 14.82 6.52
CA VAL A 19 4.99 14.01 6.22
C VAL A 19 4.61 12.87 5.28
N LEU A 20 5.26 12.83 4.12
CA LEU A 20 5.08 11.75 3.16
C LEU A 20 6.37 10.92 3.09
N SER A 21 6.22 9.62 3.02
CA SER A 21 7.34 8.73 2.68
C SER A 21 7.01 7.87 1.49
N PHE A 22 7.99 7.71 0.62
CA PHE A 22 7.89 6.91 -0.60
C PHE A 22 8.93 5.80 -0.54
N ASP A 23 8.58 4.63 -1.07
CA ASP A 23 9.48 3.50 -1.19
C ASP A 23 10.51 3.72 -2.32
N ARG A 24 11.39 2.72 -2.51
CA ARG A 24 12.46 2.78 -3.53
C ARG A 24 11.93 2.96 -4.95
N GLU A 25 10.71 2.52 -5.22
CA GLU A 25 10.08 2.61 -6.54
C GLU A 25 9.20 3.86 -6.68
N GLY A 26 9.23 4.75 -5.67
CA GLY A 26 8.49 6.01 -5.66
C GLY A 26 7.02 5.86 -5.26
N ARG A 27 6.54 4.67 -4.85
CA ARG A 27 5.17 4.50 -4.38
C ARG A 27 5.03 5.08 -2.98
N LEU A 28 3.87 5.65 -2.69
CA LEU A 28 3.54 6.08 -1.32
C LEU A 28 3.69 4.90 -0.35
N TYR A 29 4.48 5.06 0.70
CA TYR A 29 4.56 4.12 1.81
C TYR A 29 3.70 4.57 2.99
N THR A 30 3.92 5.80 3.47
CA THR A 30 3.10 6.41 4.50
C THR A 30 2.84 7.88 4.21
N PHE A 31 1.70 8.38 4.68
CA PHE A 31 1.36 9.80 4.70
C PHE A 31 0.79 10.16 6.07
N TYR A 32 1.49 11.04 6.78
CA TYR A 32 0.97 11.70 7.99
C TYR A 32 0.30 13.01 7.58
N ASP A 33 -0.95 13.17 7.93
CA ASP A 33 -1.83 14.27 7.58
C ASP A 33 -2.54 14.75 8.85
N ASP A 34 -2.03 15.78 9.47
CA ASP A 34 -2.62 16.47 10.63
C ASP A 34 -3.26 15.52 11.67
N GLY A 35 -2.45 14.63 12.25
CA GLY A 35 -2.88 13.68 13.28
C GLY A 35 -3.36 12.33 12.78
N VAL A 36 -3.59 12.16 11.47
CA VAL A 36 -3.94 10.90 10.85
C VAL A 36 -2.73 10.32 10.12
N LEU A 37 -2.40 9.08 10.39
CA LEU A 37 -1.39 8.35 9.62
C LEU A 37 -2.06 7.38 8.65
N TYR A 38 -1.84 7.59 7.37
CA TYR A 38 -2.18 6.65 6.31
C TYR A 38 -0.97 5.77 5.98
N LYS A 39 -1.22 4.50 5.74
CA LYS A 39 -0.21 3.53 5.29
C LYS A 39 -0.77 2.74 4.12
N ARG A 40 -0.03 2.70 3.00
CA ARG A 40 -0.37 1.88 1.84
C ARG A 40 -0.07 0.40 2.14
N ALA A 41 -1.02 -0.47 1.85
CA ALA A 41 -0.81 -1.92 1.77
C ALA A 41 -0.33 -2.33 0.37
N LEU A 42 0.07 -3.59 0.19
CA LEU A 42 0.56 -4.10 -1.10
C LEU A 42 -0.48 -4.04 -2.22
N ASP A 43 -1.75 -4.19 -1.87
CA ASP A 43 -2.90 -4.04 -2.78
C ASP A 43 -3.29 -2.56 -3.03
N SER A 44 -2.43 -1.63 -2.66
CA SER A 44 -2.67 -0.18 -2.75
C SER A 44 -3.88 0.34 -1.97
N SER A 45 -4.49 -0.46 -1.08
CA SER A 45 -5.45 0.05 -0.11
C SER A 45 -4.76 0.93 0.93
N LEU A 46 -5.47 1.95 1.43
CA LEU A 46 -4.96 2.84 2.46
C LEU A 46 -5.57 2.48 3.81
N HIS A 47 -4.72 2.04 4.72
CA HIS A 47 -5.04 1.89 6.13
C HIS A 47 -4.76 3.20 6.84
N TRP A 48 -5.69 3.64 7.70
CA TRP A 48 -5.52 4.85 8.50
C TRP A 48 -5.54 4.53 9.98
N ARG A 49 -4.83 5.37 10.74
CA ARG A 49 -4.87 5.37 12.21
C ARG A 49 -4.77 6.80 12.73
N ARG A 50 -5.52 7.10 13.78
CA ARG A 50 -5.41 8.35 14.54
C ARG A 50 -5.46 8.08 16.04
N ARG A 51 -4.98 9.02 16.83
CA ARG A 51 -5.20 9.05 18.27
C ARG A 51 -6.26 10.08 18.58
N GLU A 52 -7.28 9.69 19.32
CA GLU A 52 -8.20 10.67 19.92
C GLU A 52 -7.62 11.26 21.20
N ASN A 53 -8.14 12.46 21.56
CA ASN A 53 -7.89 13.08 22.87
C ASN A 53 -8.41 12.12 23.95
N GLY A 54 -7.51 11.51 24.73
CA GLY A 54 -7.87 10.47 25.72
C GLY A 54 -7.14 9.13 25.51
N GLY A 55 -6.33 9.01 24.43
CA GLY A 55 -5.42 7.88 24.23
C GLY A 55 -5.99 6.69 23.47
N GLN A 56 -7.27 6.66 23.15
CA GLN A 56 -7.88 5.62 22.33
C GLN A 56 -7.38 5.71 20.89
N ARG A 57 -7.03 4.56 20.31
CA ARG A 57 -6.55 4.48 18.92
C ARG A 57 -7.67 4.03 18.03
N GLU A 58 -8.03 4.85 17.06
CA GLU A 58 -8.89 4.45 15.96
C GLU A 58 -8.07 4.04 14.75
N ARG A 59 -8.60 3.09 13.99
CA ARG A 59 -7.99 2.60 12.77
C ARG A 59 -9.05 2.02 11.84
N GLY A 60 -8.77 2.04 10.55
CA GLY A 60 -9.64 1.46 9.55
C GLY A 60 -8.95 1.36 8.19
N VAL A 61 -9.72 1.00 7.20
CA VAL A 61 -9.33 1.00 5.80
C VAL A 61 -10.24 2.00 5.09
N LEU A 62 -9.69 2.87 4.25
CA LEU A 62 -10.47 3.82 3.49
C LEU A 62 -11.28 3.12 2.39
N ALA A 63 -12.49 3.62 2.15
CA ALA A 63 -13.22 3.31 0.93
C ALA A 63 -12.45 3.83 -0.30
N GLU A 64 -12.72 3.27 -1.47
CA GLU A 64 -11.94 3.56 -2.68
C GLU A 64 -11.96 5.05 -3.07
N ALA A 65 -13.12 5.71 -2.96
CA ALA A 65 -13.25 7.14 -3.25
C ALA A 65 -12.44 8.00 -2.27
N GLU A 66 -12.42 7.63 -0.98
CA GLU A 66 -11.63 8.30 0.05
C GLU A 66 -10.12 8.10 -0.18
N ALA A 67 -9.72 6.87 -0.51
CA ALA A 67 -8.33 6.55 -0.84
C ALA A 67 -7.85 7.34 -2.07
N ARG A 68 -8.69 7.46 -3.11
CA ARG A 68 -8.40 8.29 -4.28
C ARG A 68 -8.17 9.75 -3.89
N ALA A 69 -9.01 10.34 -3.06
CA ALA A 69 -8.85 11.73 -2.61
C ALA A 69 -7.53 11.94 -1.84
N VAL A 70 -7.13 10.96 -1.01
CA VAL A 70 -5.83 11.00 -0.33
C VAL A 70 -4.68 10.93 -1.34
N TYR A 71 -4.74 10.06 -2.34
CA TYR A 71 -3.72 9.99 -3.39
C TYR A 71 -3.63 11.27 -4.23
N GLU A 72 -4.76 11.89 -4.54
CA GLU A 72 -4.80 13.21 -5.23
C GLU A 72 -4.14 14.31 -4.38
N LYS A 73 -4.39 14.32 -3.07
CA LYS A 73 -3.73 15.23 -2.13
C LYS A 73 -2.21 15.00 -2.10
N VAL A 74 -1.78 13.75 -2.04
CA VAL A 74 -0.36 13.35 -2.12
C VAL A 74 0.27 13.86 -3.41
N GLN A 75 -0.41 13.65 -4.55
CA GLN A 75 0.05 14.12 -5.86
C GLN A 75 0.24 15.64 -5.90
N GLY A 76 -0.67 16.41 -5.30
CA GLY A 76 -0.54 17.86 -5.19
C GLY A 76 0.68 18.29 -4.36
N PHE A 77 1.02 17.59 -3.28
CA PHE A 77 2.24 17.86 -2.53
C PHE A 77 3.51 17.52 -3.32
N VAL A 78 3.51 16.39 -4.06
CA VAL A 78 4.64 15.98 -4.89
C VAL A 78 4.87 16.97 -6.03
N SER A 79 3.83 17.40 -6.72
CA SER A 79 3.93 18.40 -7.81
C SER A 79 4.58 19.70 -7.33
N ARG A 80 4.13 20.23 -6.18
CA ARG A 80 4.77 21.40 -5.56
C ARG A 80 6.22 21.13 -5.17
N GLY A 81 6.53 19.92 -4.68
CA GLY A 81 7.89 19.51 -4.34
C GLY A 81 8.84 19.54 -5.54
N VAL A 82 8.35 19.15 -6.71
CA VAL A 82 9.13 19.22 -7.95
C VAL A 82 9.49 20.67 -8.30
N GLU A 83 8.61 21.63 -8.02
CA GLU A 83 8.82 23.05 -8.34
C GLU A 83 9.69 23.77 -7.30
N GLU A 84 9.61 23.41 -6.03
CA GLU A 84 10.17 24.20 -4.91
C GLU A 84 11.47 23.64 -4.33
N LEU A 85 11.81 22.36 -4.61
CA LEU A 85 12.95 21.70 -3.99
C LEU A 85 14.26 21.85 -4.78
N GLU A 86 15.36 21.59 -4.10
CA GLU A 86 16.69 21.49 -4.71
C GLU A 86 16.72 20.48 -5.86
N PRO A 87 17.54 20.72 -6.90
CA PRO A 87 17.49 19.98 -8.18
C PRO A 87 17.62 18.46 -8.05
N GLU A 88 18.34 17.96 -7.07
CA GLU A 88 18.52 16.50 -6.87
C GLU A 88 17.21 15.83 -6.44
N CYS A 89 16.59 16.33 -5.37
CA CYS A 89 15.31 15.80 -4.87
C CYS A 89 14.15 16.11 -5.84
N SER A 90 14.15 17.28 -6.45
CA SER A 90 13.17 17.65 -7.48
C SER A 90 13.17 16.65 -8.65
N ARG A 91 14.34 16.35 -9.21
CA ARG A 91 14.48 15.37 -10.32
C ARG A 91 14.00 13.98 -9.91
N ARG A 92 14.33 13.55 -8.68
CA ARG A 92 13.92 12.24 -8.17
C ARG A 92 12.41 12.17 -7.97
N LEU A 93 11.79 13.18 -7.37
CA LEU A 93 10.33 13.26 -7.25
C LEU A 93 9.65 13.22 -8.61
N ALA A 94 10.15 13.98 -9.59
CA ALA A 94 9.60 14.01 -10.95
C ALA A 94 9.72 12.67 -11.68
N ALA A 95 10.86 12.00 -11.54
CA ALA A 95 11.15 10.74 -12.25
C ALA A 95 10.52 9.51 -11.61
N GLU A 96 10.53 9.43 -10.27
CA GLU A 96 10.17 8.20 -9.55
C GLU A 96 8.79 8.29 -8.89
N VAL A 97 8.41 9.45 -8.32
CA VAL A 97 7.20 9.57 -7.49
C VAL A 97 6.02 10.13 -8.29
N LEU A 98 6.22 11.22 -9.03
CA LEU A 98 5.16 11.89 -9.79
C LEU A 98 4.43 10.97 -10.79
N PRO A 99 5.07 9.97 -11.43
CA PRO A 99 4.39 9.03 -12.31
C PRO A 99 3.38 8.10 -11.62
N TRP A 100 3.37 8.01 -10.28
CA TRP A 100 2.40 7.26 -9.51
C TRP A 100 1.11 8.06 -9.31
N THR A 101 0.39 8.30 -10.42
CA THR A 101 -0.92 8.97 -10.36
C THR A 101 -1.96 8.10 -9.68
N PRO A 102 -3.07 8.67 -9.14
CA PRO A 102 -4.16 7.89 -8.57
C PRO A 102 -4.67 6.80 -9.52
N GLU A 103 -4.78 7.08 -10.82
CA GLU A 103 -5.22 6.13 -11.85
C GLU A 103 -4.25 4.94 -11.97
N ARG A 104 -2.94 5.21 -11.99
CA ARG A 104 -1.91 4.15 -12.05
C ARG A 104 -1.95 3.28 -10.80
N ILE A 105 -2.12 3.88 -9.63
CA ILE A 105 -2.23 3.17 -8.35
C ILE A 105 -3.47 2.26 -8.35
N MET A 106 -4.61 2.75 -8.84
CA MET A 106 -5.84 1.94 -8.93
C MET A 106 -5.68 0.79 -9.93
N ALA A 107 -5.04 1.02 -11.07
CA ALA A 107 -4.75 -0.05 -12.03
C ALA A 107 -3.79 -1.12 -11.47
N GLU A 108 -2.81 -0.71 -10.65
CA GLU A 108 -1.92 -1.65 -9.95
C GLU A 108 -2.69 -2.48 -8.91
N LYS A 109 -3.63 -1.87 -8.18
CA LYS A 109 -4.53 -2.55 -7.24
C LYS A 109 -5.34 -3.66 -7.92
N GLU A 110 -5.93 -3.37 -9.07
CA GLU A 110 -6.68 -4.36 -9.85
C GLU A 110 -5.78 -5.53 -10.28
N ARG A 111 -4.59 -5.21 -10.78
CA ARG A 111 -3.60 -6.20 -11.19
C ARG A 111 -3.13 -7.08 -10.03
N PHE A 112 -2.86 -6.49 -8.87
CA PHE A 112 -2.50 -7.21 -7.66
C PHE A 112 -3.63 -8.16 -7.23
N ASN A 113 -4.86 -7.67 -7.14
CA ASN A 113 -6.01 -8.46 -6.72
C ASN A 113 -6.41 -9.57 -7.70
N ALA A 114 -6.03 -9.44 -8.97
CA ALA A 114 -6.21 -10.51 -9.96
C ALA A 114 -5.27 -11.71 -9.71
N ILE A 115 -4.12 -11.46 -9.07
CA ILE A 115 -3.06 -12.46 -8.83
C ILE A 115 -3.08 -12.97 -7.39
N TYR A 116 -3.22 -12.06 -6.42
CA TYR A 116 -3.22 -12.36 -4.99
C TYR A 116 -4.64 -12.46 -4.46
N ARG A 117 -4.94 -13.57 -3.77
CA ARG A 117 -6.21 -13.73 -3.05
C ARG A 117 -6.03 -13.37 -1.58
N PRO A 118 -7.05 -12.85 -0.89
CA PRO A 118 -6.96 -12.55 0.53
C PRO A 118 -6.51 -13.77 1.33
N ILE A 119 -5.50 -13.59 2.17
CA ILE A 119 -4.99 -14.61 3.09
C ILE A 119 -5.84 -14.57 4.35
N ALA A 120 -6.48 -15.68 4.66
CA ALA A 120 -7.42 -15.75 5.79
C ALA A 120 -6.71 -15.84 7.14
N ILE A 121 -5.58 -16.56 7.20
CA ILE A 121 -4.85 -16.78 8.45
C ILE A 121 -3.36 -16.98 8.16
N LEU A 122 -2.53 -16.37 9.00
CA LEU A 122 -1.09 -16.62 9.10
C LEU A 122 -0.73 -16.96 10.54
N PRO A 123 0.30 -17.77 10.77
CA PRO A 123 0.89 -17.91 12.10
C PRO A 123 1.36 -16.54 12.63
N PRO A 124 1.23 -16.25 13.93
CA PRO A 124 1.57 -14.94 14.49
C PRO A 124 3.02 -14.50 14.23
N ASP A 125 3.95 -15.43 14.18
CA ASP A 125 5.38 -15.22 13.87
C ASP A 125 5.65 -14.89 12.39
N GLN A 126 4.64 -15.09 11.51
CA GLN A 126 4.74 -14.85 10.07
C GLN A 126 4.00 -13.57 9.60
N TYR A 127 3.48 -12.74 10.50
CA TYR A 127 2.72 -11.54 10.11
C TYR A 127 3.52 -10.49 9.32
N PHE A 128 4.84 -10.54 9.37
CA PHE A 128 5.73 -9.65 8.61
C PHE A 128 6.35 -10.31 7.37
N SER A 129 6.00 -11.57 7.10
CA SER A 129 6.53 -12.32 5.96
C SER A 129 5.81 -11.97 4.67
N ILE A 130 6.54 -11.98 3.55
CA ILE A 130 5.94 -11.97 2.23
C ILE A 130 5.37 -13.37 1.97
N VAL A 131 4.09 -13.44 1.62
CA VAL A 131 3.41 -14.72 1.39
C VAL A 131 3.30 -15.00 -0.09
N VAL A 132 3.88 -16.12 -0.52
CA VAL A 132 3.69 -16.66 -1.86
C VAL A 132 2.63 -17.76 -1.80
N GLN A 133 1.52 -17.55 -2.48
CA GLN A 133 0.38 -18.47 -2.47
C GLN A 133 0.55 -19.58 -3.49
N ALA A 134 1.09 -20.73 -3.08
CA ALA A 134 1.18 -21.92 -3.93
C ALA A 134 -0.18 -22.57 -4.17
N THR A 135 -1.12 -22.39 -3.23
CA THR A 135 -2.49 -22.90 -3.34
C THR A 135 -3.51 -21.84 -2.96
N GLU A 136 -4.72 -21.96 -3.48
CA GLU A 136 -5.89 -21.13 -3.12
C GLU A 136 -7.00 -22.05 -2.59
N GLY A 137 -7.83 -21.54 -1.68
CA GLY A 137 -8.92 -22.30 -1.09
C GLY A 137 -8.46 -23.41 -0.14
N CYS A 138 -9.34 -24.35 0.10
CA CYS A 138 -9.11 -25.49 0.99
C CYS A 138 -9.61 -26.78 0.35
N THR A 139 -8.78 -27.84 0.36
CA THR A 139 -9.12 -29.15 -0.20
C THR A 139 -10.34 -29.79 0.46
N TRP A 140 -10.52 -29.57 1.76
CA TRP A 140 -11.65 -30.12 2.51
C TRP A 140 -12.88 -29.22 2.43
N ASN A 141 -12.74 -27.96 2.77
CA ASN A 141 -13.74 -26.87 2.71
C ASN A 141 -15.15 -27.19 3.30
N LYS A 142 -15.21 -28.14 4.24
CA LYS A 142 -16.46 -28.66 4.87
C LYS A 142 -16.43 -28.57 6.40
N CYS A 143 -15.44 -27.87 6.97
CA CYS A 143 -15.35 -27.71 8.43
C CYS A 143 -16.51 -26.87 8.95
N THR A 144 -17.18 -27.33 10.01
CA THR A 144 -18.30 -26.65 10.63
C THR A 144 -17.89 -25.40 11.45
N PHE A 145 -16.62 -25.33 11.85
CA PHE A 145 -16.05 -24.24 12.66
C PHE A 145 -15.17 -23.26 11.86
N CYS A 146 -14.71 -23.64 10.66
CA CYS A 146 -13.80 -22.83 9.86
C CYS A 146 -14.53 -22.23 8.66
N SER A 147 -14.60 -20.89 8.62
CA SER A 147 -15.21 -20.13 7.52
C SER A 147 -14.18 -19.48 6.58
N PHE A 148 -12.87 -19.66 6.83
CA PHE A 148 -11.81 -18.91 6.13
C PHE A 148 -11.81 -19.08 4.62
N TYR A 149 -12.13 -20.26 4.13
CA TYR A 149 -12.10 -20.58 2.69
C TYR A 149 -13.46 -21.01 2.16
N GLN A 150 -14.55 -20.83 2.93
CA GLN A 150 -15.89 -21.15 2.45
C GLN A 150 -16.20 -20.38 1.16
N GLY A 151 -16.76 -21.10 0.18
CA GLY A 151 -17.08 -20.55 -1.13
C GLY A 151 -15.87 -20.35 -2.07
N ARG A 152 -14.65 -20.68 -1.64
CA ARG A 152 -13.46 -20.61 -2.49
C ARG A 152 -13.09 -22.02 -2.96
N PRO A 153 -13.12 -22.31 -4.29
CA PRO A 153 -12.67 -23.61 -4.80
C PRO A 153 -11.18 -23.77 -4.52
N PHE A 154 -10.78 -25.02 -4.25
CA PHE A 154 -9.37 -25.34 -4.14
C PHE A 154 -8.70 -25.31 -5.51
N HIS A 155 -7.57 -24.64 -5.60
CA HIS A 155 -6.69 -24.63 -6.76
C HIS A 155 -5.23 -24.71 -6.32
N ALA A 156 -4.47 -25.63 -6.91
CA ALA A 156 -3.02 -25.69 -6.77
C ALA A 156 -2.38 -25.10 -8.02
N LYS A 157 -1.58 -24.05 -7.86
CA LYS A 157 -0.89 -23.40 -8.97
C LYS A 157 0.15 -24.33 -9.59
N ASN A 158 0.19 -24.38 -10.90
CA ASN A 158 1.30 -25.00 -11.62
C ASN A 158 2.56 -24.10 -11.58
N ALA A 159 3.67 -24.59 -12.12
CA ALA A 159 4.96 -23.87 -12.06
C ALA A 159 4.91 -22.48 -12.72
N ASP A 160 4.20 -22.33 -13.84
CA ASP A 160 4.09 -21.04 -14.54
C ASP A 160 3.18 -20.06 -13.82
N GLU A 161 2.08 -20.53 -13.24
CA GLU A 161 1.19 -19.74 -12.39
C GLU A 161 1.93 -19.27 -11.13
N LEU A 162 2.70 -20.16 -10.48
CA LEU A 162 3.48 -19.81 -9.31
C LEU A 162 4.57 -18.80 -9.63
N ARG A 163 5.25 -18.94 -10.78
CA ARG A 163 6.25 -17.98 -11.25
C ARG A 163 5.61 -16.59 -11.48
N ARG A 164 4.48 -16.51 -12.18
CA ARG A 164 3.77 -15.24 -12.38
C ARG A 164 3.32 -14.62 -11.06
N HIS A 165 2.85 -15.45 -10.14
CA HIS A 165 2.46 -15.00 -8.80
C HIS A 165 3.62 -14.44 -7.99
N ALA A 166 4.80 -15.03 -8.07
CA ALA A 166 5.99 -14.59 -7.34
C ALA A 166 6.63 -13.32 -7.94
N LEU A 167 6.38 -13.03 -9.22
CA LEU A 167 6.93 -11.87 -9.93
C LEU A 167 5.98 -10.67 -9.99
N ALA A 168 4.76 -10.81 -9.48
CA ALA A 168 3.76 -9.74 -9.44
C ALA A 168 3.91 -8.87 -8.21
#